data_b08fb8c8271f40bd59be79691356693f
#
_entry.id   b08fb8c8271f40bd59be79691356693f
#
_cell.length_a   1.000
_cell.length_b   1.000
_cell.length_c   1.000
_cell.angle_alpha   90.00
_cell.angle_beta   90.00
_cell.angle_gamma   90.00
#
_symmetry.space_group_name_H-M   'P 1'
#
loop_
_entity.id
_entity.type
_entity.pdbx_description
1 polymer ?
#
loop_
_entity_poly.entity_id
_entity_poly.type
_entity_poly.pdbx_seq_one_letter_code
_entity_poly.pdbx_strand_id
1 'polypeptide(L)'
;MDRRNPDSLTLKDKVVYINRVAKVVKGGRRFSFSALVVVGDEKGSVGFGKGKAGEVPEAIRKAVEQAKRSLIKVPIKDGTIPHRIIGKYGAGRVLMMPGRPGTGLIAGGPVRAVMEVGGIRNIVAKSLGSRNPMNTVRATMQGLLNLKDKSSLKKRAAITEEKQEYNGKKEN
;
A
#
# COMPACT_ATOMS: atom_id res chain seq x y z
N MET A 1 12.40 7.72 11.25
CA MET A 1 11.10 7.69 10.54
C MET A 1 10.67 9.13 10.31
N ASP A 2 10.79 9.61 9.09
CA ASP A 2 10.49 10.98 8.70
C ASP A 2 8.95 11.17 8.67
N ARG A 3 8.41 11.75 9.73
CA ARG A 3 7.00 12.16 9.78
C ARG A 3 6.87 13.50 9.07
N ARG A 4 6.64 13.47 7.77
CA ARG A 4 6.32 14.70 7.02
C ARG A 4 4.95 15.21 7.45
N ASN A 5 4.85 16.53 7.67
CA ASN A 5 3.57 17.19 7.93
C ASN A 5 2.60 16.90 6.77
N PRO A 6 1.46 16.26 7.03
CA PRO A 6 0.51 15.89 5.98
C PRO A 6 -0.21 17.08 5.34
N ASP A 7 -0.15 18.25 5.95
CA ASP A 7 -0.92 19.42 5.52
C ASP A 7 -0.33 20.16 4.32
N SER A 8 0.92 19.87 3.91
CA SER A 8 1.57 20.49 2.75
C SER A 8 1.49 19.66 1.46
N LEU A 9 0.91 18.46 1.50
CA LEU A 9 0.82 17.55 0.36
C LEU A 9 -0.57 17.64 -0.28
N THR A 10 -0.63 17.91 -1.59
CA THR A 10 -1.85 17.76 -2.38
C THR A 10 -2.16 16.26 -2.47
N LEU A 11 -2.95 15.74 -1.52
CA LEU A 11 -3.30 14.34 -1.44
C LEU A 11 -4.59 14.08 -2.23
N LYS A 12 -4.54 13.09 -3.10
CA LYS A 12 -5.74 12.54 -3.75
C LYS A 12 -6.24 11.35 -2.95
N ASP A 13 -7.55 11.26 -2.79
CA ASP A 13 -8.20 10.12 -2.14
C ASP A 13 -9.02 9.32 -3.15
N LYS A 14 -9.10 8.01 -2.92
CA LYS A 14 -9.93 7.10 -3.71
C LYS A 14 -10.63 6.12 -2.80
N VAL A 15 -11.96 6.10 -2.90
CA VAL A 15 -12.78 5.13 -2.19
C VAL A 15 -12.66 3.78 -2.89
N VAL A 16 -12.22 2.78 -2.13
CA VAL A 16 -12.04 1.40 -2.62
C VAL A 16 -13.32 0.59 -2.46
N TYR A 17 -13.95 0.72 -1.29
CA TYR A 17 -15.12 -0.09 -0.95
C TYR A 17 -15.95 0.56 0.15
N ILE A 18 -17.27 0.54 0.01
CA ILE A 18 -18.23 0.96 1.03
C ILE A 18 -19.14 -0.22 1.33
N ASN A 19 -19.38 -0.49 2.60
CA ASN A 19 -20.26 -1.55 3.04
C ASN A 19 -21.20 -1.07 4.14
N ARG A 20 -22.47 -1.42 4.05
CA ARG A 20 -23.44 -1.22 5.12
C ARG A 20 -23.30 -2.38 6.10
N VAL A 21 -23.09 -2.08 7.36
CA VAL A 21 -22.95 -3.05 8.45
C VAL A 21 -24.06 -2.83 9.48
N ALA A 22 -24.48 -3.89 10.14
CA ALA A 22 -25.51 -3.84 11.16
C ALA A 22 -25.00 -4.46 12.47
N LYS A 23 -25.33 -3.82 13.59
CA LYS A 23 -25.21 -4.41 14.93
C LYS A 23 -26.59 -4.84 15.37
N VAL A 24 -26.77 -6.13 15.68
CA VAL A 24 -28.00 -6.67 16.22
C VAL A 24 -28.06 -6.39 17.73
N VAL A 25 -29.16 -5.81 18.18
CA VAL A 25 -29.43 -5.49 19.58
C VAL A 25 -30.83 -6.03 19.96
N LYS A 26 -31.19 -6.08 21.24
CA LYS A 26 -32.48 -6.61 21.73
C LYS A 26 -33.71 -5.95 21.07
N GLY A 27 -33.63 -4.69 20.64
CA GLY A 27 -34.70 -3.95 19.98
C GLY A 27 -34.63 -3.89 18.44
N GLY A 28 -33.75 -4.67 17.78
CA GLY A 28 -33.63 -4.66 16.33
C GLY A 28 -32.18 -4.52 15.82
N ARG A 29 -31.98 -3.81 14.69
CA ARG A 29 -30.69 -3.67 14.03
C ARG A 29 -30.28 -2.21 13.96
N ARG A 30 -29.08 -1.87 14.45
CA ARG A 30 -28.47 -0.55 14.25
C ARG A 30 -27.53 -0.60 13.05
N PHE A 31 -27.85 0.17 12.02
CA PHE A 31 -27.04 0.24 10.81
C PHE A 31 -25.92 1.26 10.92
N SER A 32 -24.81 0.98 10.25
CA SER A 32 -23.68 1.88 10.07
C SER A 32 -23.03 1.60 8.72
N PHE A 33 -22.19 2.53 8.24
CA PHE A 33 -21.41 2.36 7.03
C PHE A 33 -19.94 2.21 7.37
N SER A 34 -19.25 1.35 6.61
CA SER A 34 -17.81 1.18 6.69
C SER A 34 -17.20 1.51 5.34
N ALA A 35 -16.33 2.51 5.30
CA ALA A 35 -15.59 2.91 4.10
C ALA A 35 -14.13 2.47 4.21
N LEU A 36 -13.57 1.97 3.10
CA LEU A 36 -12.15 1.72 2.89
C LEU A 36 -11.67 2.74 1.85
N VAL A 37 -10.71 3.56 2.24
CA VAL A 37 -10.17 4.64 1.41
C VAL A 37 -8.66 4.51 1.32
N VAL A 38 -8.11 4.85 0.17
CA VAL A 38 -6.67 4.98 -0.08
C VAL A 38 -6.38 6.44 -0.41
N VAL A 39 -5.27 6.95 0.11
CA VAL A 39 -4.83 8.34 -0.09
C VAL A 39 -3.39 8.33 -0.57
N GLY A 40 -3.04 9.24 -1.48
CA GLY A 40 -1.66 9.36 -1.97
C GLY A 40 -1.39 10.69 -2.67
N ASP A 41 -0.11 10.95 -2.92
CA ASP A 41 0.38 12.19 -3.54
C ASP A 41 0.77 12.03 -5.02
N GLU A 42 0.51 10.87 -5.62
CA GLU A 42 0.96 10.50 -6.98
C GLU A 42 2.49 10.59 -7.19
N LYS A 43 3.26 10.76 -6.12
CA LYS A 43 4.73 10.90 -6.11
C LYS A 43 5.42 9.80 -5.29
N GLY A 44 4.69 8.73 -4.99
CA GLY A 44 5.20 7.58 -4.25
C GLY A 44 4.79 7.53 -2.78
N SER A 45 4.01 8.49 -2.27
CA SER A 45 3.45 8.37 -0.93
C SER A 45 2.03 7.81 -1.03
N VAL A 46 1.75 6.75 -0.29
CA VAL A 46 0.42 6.12 -0.28
C VAL A 46 0.07 5.63 1.12
N GLY A 47 -1.19 5.79 1.50
CA GLY A 47 -1.73 5.31 2.76
C GLY A 47 -3.13 4.74 2.58
N PHE A 48 -3.60 3.98 3.54
CA PHE A 48 -4.96 3.49 3.54
C PHE A 48 -5.60 3.66 4.91
N GLY A 49 -6.92 3.80 4.93
CA GLY A 49 -7.68 3.92 6.16
C GLY A 49 -9.06 3.27 6.05
N LYS A 50 -9.60 2.86 7.20
CA LYS A 50 -10.95 2.34 7.33
C LYS A 50 -11.73 3.20 8.31
N GLY A 51 -12.81 3.83 7.83
CA GLY A 51 -13.75 4.60 8.67
C GLY A 51 -15.06 3.84 8.86
N LYS A 52 -15.69 4.07 10.01
CA LYS A 52 -17.05 3.60 10.30
C LYS A 52 -17.86 4.74 10.92
N ALA A 53 -19.08 4.99 10.39
CA ALA A 53 -19.99 6.01 10.90
C ALA A 53 -21.46 5.65 10.59
N GLY A 54 -22.41 6.44 11.10
CA GLY A 54 -23.84 6.32 10.78
C GLY A 54 -24.14 6.71 9.34
N GLU A 55 -23.35 7.63 8.77
CA GLU A 55 -23.48 8.16 7.43
C GLU A 55 -22.23 7.87 6.59
N VAL A 56 -22.41 7.76 5.26
CA VAL A 56 -21.31 7.47 4.32
C VAL A 56 -20.26 8.58 4.28
N PRO A 57 -20.62 9.90 4.17
CA PRO A 57 -19.61 10.97 4.13
C PRO A 57 -18.73 11.00 5.38
N GLU A 58 -19.31 10.81 6.55
CA GLU A 58 -18.56 10.73 7.80
C GLU A 58 -17.62 9.52 7.88
N ALA A 59 -18.08 8.35 7.37
CA ALA A 59 -17.23 7.17 7.31
C ALA A 59 -16.03 7.38 6.39
N ILE A 60 -16.21 8.05 5.25
CA ILE A 60 -15.14 8.43 4.32
C ILE A 60 -14.18 9.41 4.99
N ARG A 61 -14.67 10.48 5.63
CA ARG A 61 -13.82 11.47 6.32
C ARG A 61 -12.91 10.80 7.36
N LYS A 62 -13.47 9.94 8.22
CA LYS A 62 -12.70 9.18 9.21
C LYS A 62 -11.67 8.25 8.56
N ALA A 63 -12.01 7.63 7.42
CA ALA A 63 -11.08 6.77 6.69
C ALA A 63 -9.92 7.58 6.10
N VAL A 64 -10.17 8.76 5.53
CA VAL A 64 -9.14 9.67 4.99
C VAL A 64 -8.20 10.13 6.09
N GLU A 65 -8.71 10.57 7.24
CA GLU A 65 -7.88 10.96 8.39
C GLU A 65 -6.97 9.82 8.85
N GLN A 66 -7.51 8.60 8.94
CA GLN A 66 -6.70 7.43 9.27
C GLN A 66 -5.65 7.12 8.20
N ALA A 67 -6.00 7.23 6.90
CA ALA A 67 -5.08 7.00 5.80
C ALA A 67 -3.91 7.99 5.80
N LYS A 68 -4.16 9.27 6.08
CA LYS A 68 -3.13 10.31 6.22
C LYS A 68 -2.10 10.00 7.31
N ARG A 69 -2.51 9.34 8.40
CA ARG A 69 -1.60 8.93 9.49
C ARG A 69 -0.74 7.72 9.13
N SER A 70 -1.14 6.93 8.15
CA SER A 70 -0.49 5.68 7.72
C SER A 70 0.21 5.78 6.38
N LEU A 71 0.65 6.97 5.97
CA LEU A 71 1.37 7.18 4.72
C LEU A 71 2.72 6.45 4.75
N ILE A 72 3.00 5.71 3.68
CA ILE A 72 4.29 5.06 3.42
C ILE A 72 4.89 5.62 2.14
N LYS A 73 6.23 5.61 2.03
CA LYS A 73 6.94 5.98 0.81
C LYS A 73 7.31 4.73 0.02
N VAL A 74 6.91 4.70 -1.24
CA VAL A 74 7.15 3.61 -2.18
C VAL A 74 8.24 4.02 -3.15
N PRO A 75 9.29 3.21 -3.38
CA PRO A 75 10.28 3.47 -4.40
C PRO A 75 9.67 3.24 -5.79
N ILE A 76 9.49 4.33 -6.54
CA ILE A 76 9.01 4.31 -7.92
C ILE A 76 10.20 4.59 -8.83
N LYS A 77 10.36 3.80 -9.87
CA LYS A 77 11.36 3.99 -10.92
C LYS A 77 10.68 3.95 -12.28
N ASP A 78 10.84 5.00 -13.08
CA ASP A 78 10.29 5.11 -14.43
C ASP A 78 8.77 4.84 -14.51
N GLY A 79 8.02 5.27 -13.46
CA GLY A 79 6.58 5.07 -13.34
C GLY A 79 6.14 3.64 -13.03
N THR A 80 7.07 2.77 -12.61
CA THR A 80 6.81 1.38 -12.21
C THR A 80 7.54 0.99 -10.92
N ILE A 81 7.35 -0.24 -10.46
CA ILE A 81 8.06 -0.80 -9.30
C ILE A 81 9.44 -1.36 -9.72
N PRO A 82 10.46 -1.34 -8.84
CA PRO A 82 11.82 -1.75 -9.19
C PRO A 82 11.98 -3.25 -9.50
N HIS A 83 11.17 -4.12 -8.91
CA HIS A 83 11.23 -5.57 -9.11
C HIS A 83 9.90 -6.26 -8.80
N ARG A 84 9.75 -7.51 -9.28
CA ARG A 84 8.64 -8.39 -8.94
C ARG A 84 8.60 -8.65 -7.44
N ILE A 85 7.40 -8.59 -6.85
CA ILE A 85 7.18 -8.89 -5.45
C ILE A 85 5.80 -9.53 -5.21
N ILE A 86 5.70 -10.33 -4.15
CA ILE A 86 4.43 -10.86 -3.65
C ILE A 86 4.19 -10.25 -2.28
N GLY A 87 3.18 -9.37 -2.18
CA GLY A 87 2.69 -8.87 -0.91
C GLY A 87 1.78 -9.89 -0.24
N LYS A 88 1.93 -10.08 1.08
CA LYS A 88 1.14 -11.04 1.86
C LYS A 88 0.57 -10.37 3.10
N TYR A 89 -0.72 -10.57 3.36
CA TYR A 89 -1.35 -10.15 4.61
C TYR A 89 -2.54 -11.07 4.93
N GLY A 90 -2.43 -11.83 6.00
CA GLY A 90 -3.42 -12.87 6.32
C GLY A 90 -3.60 -13.81 5.12
N ALA A 91 -4.84 -14.04 4.70
CA ALA A 91 -5.16 -14.82 3.50
C ALA A 91 -4.97 -14.05 2.18
N GLY A 92 -4.67 -12.76 2.21
CA GLY A 92 -4.42 -11.93 1.03
C GLY A 92 -3.02 -12.16 0.48
N ARG A 93 -2.93 -12.45 -0.82
CA ARG A 93 -1.68 -12.55 -1.58
C ARG A 93 -1.84 -11.76 -2.87
N VAL A 94 -0.94 -10.82 -3.12
CA VAL A 94 -0.97 -9.98 -4.32
C VAL A 94 0.40 -10.07 -5.00
N LEU A 95 0.40 -10.62 -6.20
CA LEU A 95 1.56 -10.61 -7.08
C LEU A 95 1.60 -9.24 -7.78
N MET A 96 2.76 -8.59 -7.77
CA MET A 96 3.02 -7.33 -8.46
C MET A 96 4.28 -7.48 -9.30
N MET A 97 4.19 -7.11 -10.57
CA MET A 97 5.28 -7.19 -11.54
C MET A 97 5.44 -5.83 -12.22
N PRO A 98 6.69 -5.37 -12.44
CA PRO A 98 6.92 -4.14 -13.17
C PRO A 98 6.39 -4.26 -14.60
N GLY A 99 5.69 -3.22 -15.06
CA GLY A 99 5.23 -3.08 -16.43
C GLY A 99 6.21 -2.28 -17.29
N ARG A 100 6.27 -2.57 -18.59
CA ARG A 100 6.99 -1.73 -19.56
C ARG A 100 6.25 -0.40 -19.74
N PRO A 101 6.93 0.67 -20.15
CA PRO A 101 6.25 1.91 -20.54
C PRO A 101 5.12 1.64 -21.54
N GLY A 102 3.93 2.19 -21.28
CA GLY A 102 2.74 1.96 -22.12
C GLY A 102 1.85 0.76 -21.71
N THR A 103 2.30 -0.10 -20.78
CA THR A 103 1.47 -1.21 -20.27
C THR A 103 0.24 -0.72 -19.51
N GLY A 104 0.34 0.42 -18.81
CA GLY A 104 -0.72 0.93 -17.96
C GLY A 104 -0.93 0.12 -16.68
N LEU A 105 -2.05 0.37 -15.99
CA LEU A 105 -2.41 -0.29 -14.74
C LEU A 105 -3.28 -1.52 -14.99
N ILE A 106 -2.69 -2.70 -14.99
CA ILE A 106 -3.39 -3.98 -15.11
C ILE A 106 -3.49 -4.60 -13.72
N ALA A 107 -4.57 -4.28 -13.00
CA ALA A 107 -4.76 -4.72 -11.62
C ALA A 107 -6.25 -4.80 -11.25
N GLY A 108 -6.58 -5.63 -10.27
CA GLY A 108 -7.91 -5.67 -9.66
C GLY A 108 -8.23 -4.35 -8.93
N GLY A 109 -9.52 -4.00 -8.81
CA GLY A 109 -9.99 -2.72 -8.29
C GLY A 109 -9.27 -2.20 -7.04
N PRO A 110 -9.19 -2.97 -5.93
CA PRO A 110 -8.49 -2.53 -4.72
C PRO A 110 -7.00 -2.25 -4.92
N VAL A 111 -6.31 -3.07 -5.72
CA VAL A 111 -4.88 -2.90 -6.04
C VAL A 111 -4.69 -1.70 -6.95
N ARG A 112 -5.54 -1.56 -7.99
CA ARG A 112 -5.52 -0.42 -8.91
C ARG A 112 -5.65 0.90 -8.18
N ALA A 113 -6.59 1.01 -7.24
CA ALA A 113 -6.78 2.23 -6.44
C ALA A 113 -5.50 2.62 -5.68
N VAL A 114 -4.79 1.66 -5.09
CA VAL A 114 -3.51 1.91 -4.40
C VAL A 114 -2.44 2.42 -5.36
N MET A 115 -2.33 1.80 -6.55
CA MET A 115 -1.31 2.16 -7.55
C MET A 115 -1.56 3.54 -8.16
N GLU A 116 -2.82 3.88 -8.47
CA GLU A 116 -3.19 5.19 -9.01
C GLU A 116 -2.82 6.33 -8.07
N VAL A 117 -3.26 6.26 -6.81
CA VAL A 117 -2.96 7.33 -5.83
C VAL A 117 -1.47 7.35 -5.44
N GLY A 118 -0.79 6.22 -5.56
CA GLY A 118 0.66 6.11 -5.36
C GLY A 118 1.50 6.68 -6.51
N GLY A 119 0.90 6.95 -7.68
CA GLY A 119 1.60 7.48 -8.86
C GLY A 119 2.32 6.42 -9.69
N ILE A 120 2.00 5.15 -9.51
CA ILE A 120 2.51 4.07 -10.35
C ILE A 120 1.67 4.02 -11.61
N ARG A 121 2.30 4.11 -12.78
CA ARG A 121 1.62 4.19 -14.09
C ARG A 121 1.62 2.87 -14.86
N ASN A 122 2.67 2.05 -14.68
CA ASN A 122 2.86 0.81 -15.44
C ASN A 122 3.11 -0.35 -14.47
N ILE A 123 2.12 -1.22 -14.30
CA ILE A 123 2.20 -2.38 -13.42
C ILE A 123 1.24 -3.47 -13.85
N VAL A 124 1.66 -4.72 -13.68
CA VAL A 124 0.79 -5.89 -13.80
C VAL A 124 0.66 -6.53 -12.43
N ALA A 125 -0.57 -6.61 -11.92
CA ALA A 125 -0.81 -7.18 -10.62
C ALA A 125 -1.99 -8.16 -10.62
N LYS A 126 -1.86 -9.22 -9.82
CA LYS A 126 -2.89 -10.25 -9.65
C LYS A 126 -3.08 -10.60 -8.18
N SER A 127 -4.32 -10.54 -7.72
CA SER A 127 -4.69 -11.08 -6.41
C SER A 127 -4.83 -12.60 -6.51
N LEU A 128 -4.03 -13.33 -5.72
CA LEU A 128 -3.93 -14.79 -5.73
C LEU A 128 -4.63 -15.44 -4.53
N GLY A 129 -5.01 -14.66 -3.52
CA GLY A 129 -5.58 -15.14 -2.27
C GLY A 129 -7.00 -14.63 -2.05
N SER A 130 -7.20 -13.90 -0.97
CA SER A 130 -8.50 -13.40 -0.53
C SER A 130 -9.15 -12.44 -1.53
N ARG A 131 -10.47 -12.56 -1.71
CA ARG A 131 -11.30 -11.59 -2.44
C ARG A 131 -11.69 -10.37 -1.59
N ASN A 132 -11.40 -10.39 -0.28
CA ASN A 132 -11.73 -9.28 0.62
C ASN A 132 -10.88 -8.04 0.29
N PRO A 133 -11.50 -6.89 -0.08
CA PRO A 133 -10.80 -5.68 -0.45
C PRO A 133 -9.81 -5.19 0.63
N MET A 134 -10.17 -5.32 1.91
CA MET A 134 -9.29 -4.93 3.02
C MET A 134 -8.01 -5.76 3.05
N ASN A 135 -8.10 -7.08 2.92
CA ASN A 135 -6.93 -7.95 2.92
C ASN A 135 -6.06 -7.71 1.68
N THR A 136 -6.71 -7.47 0.53
CA THR A 136 -6.01 -7.15 -0.72
C THR A 136 -5.24 -5.83 -0.62
N VAL A 137 -5.84 -4.75 -0.11
CA VAL A 137 -5.16 -3.47 0.10
C VAL A 137 -4.00 -3.63 1.08
N ARG A 138 -4.19 -4.29 2.21
CA ARG A 138 -3.12 -4.53 3.19
C ARG A 138 -1.97 -5.36 2.62
N ALA A 139 -2.29 -6.41 1.86
CA ALA A 139 -1.27 -7.22 1.17
C ALA A 139 -0.48 -6.39 0.14
N THR A 140 -1.17 -5.51 -0.61
CA THR A 140 -0.53 -4.59 -1.55
C THR A 140 0.41 -3.63 -0.82
N MET A 141 -0.04 -2.98 0.25
CA MET A 141 0.76 -2.06 1.06
C MET A 141 1.99 -2.76 1.66
N GLN A 142 1.82 -3.97 2.18
CA GLN A 142 2.94 -4.77 2.70
C GLN A 142 3.95 -5.13 1.61
N GLY A 143 3.48 -5.46 0.41
CA GLY A 143 4.36 -5.68 -0.74
C GLY A 143 5.14 -4.43 -1.13
N LEU A 144 4.48 -3.27 -1.19
CA LEU A 144 5.12 -1.99 -1.50
C LEU A 144 6.15 -1.57 -0.44
N LEU A 145 5.89 -1.82 0.84
CA LEU A 145 6.86 -1.60 1.94
C LEU A 145 8.11 -2.46 1.80
N ASN A 146 7.96 -3.68 1.31
CA ASN A 146 9.05 -4.63 1.16
C ASN A 146 9.86 -4.45 -0.15
N LEU A 147 9.48 -3.48 -1.00
CA LEU A 147 10.26 -3.14 -2.18
C LEU A 147 11.64 -2.61 -1.77
N LYS A 148 12.67 -3.16 -2.41
CA LYS A 148 14.07 -2.77 -2.21
C LYS A 148 14.55 -2.00 -3.43
N ASP A 149 15.10 -0.82 -3.22
CA ASP A 149 15.77 -0.10 -4.30
C ASP A 149 17.13 -0.74 -4.60
N LYS A 150 17.54 -0.71 -5.87
CA LYS A 150 18.85 -1.25 -6.31
C LYS A 150 20.02 -0.60 -5.56
N SER A 151 19.90 0.67 -5.16
CA SER A 151 20.90 1.38 -4.37
C SER A 151 21.06 0.77 -2.97
N SER A 152 19.96 0.36 -2.33
CA SER A 152 19.97 -0.27 -1.01
C SER A 152 20.54 -1.69 -1.05
N LEU A 153 20.36 -2.40 -2.16
CA LEU A 153 20.94 -3.73 -2.37
C LEU A 153 22.45 -3.67 -2.56
N LYS A 154 22.96 -2.69 -3.36
CA LYS A 154 24.39 -2.45 -3.55
C LYS A 154 25.08 -2.09 -2.23
N LYS A 155 24.50 -1.19 -1.42
CA LYS A 155 25.03 -0.85 -0.10
C LYS A 155 25.10 -2.07 0.83
N ARG A 156 24.10 -2.94 0.81
CA ARG A 156 24.13 -4.17 1.63
C ARG A 156 25.19 -5.18 1.16
N ALA A 157 25.35 -5.36 -0.15
CA ALA A 157 26.41 -6.19 -0.71
C ALA A 157 27.81 -5.69 -0.27
N ALA A 158 28.07 -4.40 -0.44
CA ALA A 158 29.34 -3.78 -0.01
C ALA A 158 29.60 -3.98 1.49
N ILE A 159 28.61 -3.75 2.35
CA ILE A 159 28.74 -3.98 3.82
C ILE A 159 29.00 -5.45 4.14
N THR A 160 28.45 -6.38 3.36
CA THR A 160 28.66 -7.81 3.57
C THR A 160 30.07 -8.22 3.15
N GLU A 161 30.58 -7.69 2.05
CA GLU A 161 31.96 -7.88 1.58
C GLU A 161 32.97 -7.33 2.59
N GLU A 162 32.79 -6.09 3.07
CA GLU A 162 33.62 -5.50 4.12
C GLU A 162 33.65 -6.33 5.41
N LYS A 163 32.51 -6.89 5.82
CA LYS A 163 32.45 -7.77 7.01
C LYS A 163 33.16 -9.10 6.81
N GLN A 164 33.11 -9.66 5.61
CA GLN A 164 33.84 -10.90 5.29
C GLN A 164 35.36 -10.66 5.26
N GLU A 165 35.83 -9.55 4.68
CA GLU A 165 37.24 -9.18 4.71
C GLU A 165 37.74 -8.89 6.14
N TYR A 166 36.94 -8.23 6.98
CA TYR A 166 37.29 -7.97 8.38
C TYR A 166 37.41 -9.24 9.20
N ASN A 167 36.51 -10.23 9.01
CA ASN A 167 36.56 -11.50 9.71
C ASN A 167 37.73 -12.38 9.23
N GLY A 168 38.00 -12.41 7.92
CA GLY A 168 39.14 -13.15 7.38
C GLY A 168 40.53 -12.61 7.80
N LYS A 169 40.62 -11.31 8.16
CA LYS A 169 41.84 -10.69 8.72
C LYS A 169 42.04 -10.95 10.21
N LYS A 170 41.04 -11.47 10.92
CA LYS A 170 41.14 -11.83 12.35
C LYS A 170 41.51 -13.31 12.58
N GLU A 171 41.38 -14.14 11.57
CA GLU A 171 41.70 -15.58 11.64
C GLU A 171 43.12 -15.91 11.14
N ASN A 172 43.90 -14.94 10.68
CA ASN A 172 45.34 -15.02 10.37
C ASN A 172 46.14 -14.16 11.36
#